data_f71065114333a293e22dfe8226039d43
#
_entry.id   f71065114333a293e22dfe8226039d43
#
_cell.length_a   1.000
_cell.length_b   1.000
_cell.length_c   1.000
_cell.angle_alpha   90.00
_cell.angle_beta   90.00
_cell.angle_gamma   90.00
#
_symmetry.space_group_name_H-M   'P 1'
#
loop_
_entity.id
_entity.type
_entity.pdbx_description
1 polymer ?
#
loop_
_entity_poly.entity_id
_entity_poly.type
_entity_poly.pdbx_seq_one_letter_code
_entity_poly.pdbx_strand_id
1 'polypeptide(L)'
;MSQYPIGFWNYPSVTTTPVTDVARWANCGITCNQTPTFSYGHHDPALMTAFLDEMHAHGMKAFVYINDLIFHNFKEDPEAFRAVYERAYADFGHHPATLGFFIGDEPLHPAEFKACVRAYQIMREVSPELTPLLNFNPYWLGIETDFLGGQRFEDWLDNFIDASGCPLICYDCYWQMNPEEEGTNSYFLNLNKYTSAGKRKGVKVWNTLLSVGHFRYRVPSEDDLRWQLSTTVASGCDGILWFYYYGQNNCNNYRGAPIDELGEESETYTRMRRVQKLFHRRYGEMITRMKHGKTWHFQKAYGDYPLYMTYEIPHLRKMESAHGIPGIVSTFYDESGEQYLCLCNNSPFESGLFSFVFDPGVTSCTRYWDNGREIDFKVSHHDAVYEAHAGFTKIGVFLAPGQMEIFKVGFEDKA
;
A
#
# COMPACT_ATOMS: atom_id res chain seq x y z
N MET A 1 -6.00 7.25 11.59
CA MET A 1 -4.53 7.41 11.54
C MET A 1 -4.23 8.78 10.97
N SER A 2 -3.24 9.48 11.51
CA SER A 2 -2.85 10.83 11.04
C SER A 2 -1.92 10.80 9.82
N GLN A 3 -1.35 9.64 9.49
CA GLN A 3 -0.47 9.44 8.35
C GLN A 3 -0.88 8.20 7.56
N TYR A 4 -0.46 8.14 6.29
CA TYR A 4 -0.68 6.99 5.43
C TYR A 4 -0.08 5.73 6.07
N PRO A 5 -0.84 4.61 6.15
CA PRO A 5 -0.37 3.39 6.78
C PRO A 5 0.76 2.75 5.99
N ILE A 6 1.91 2.60 6.61
CA ILE A 6 3.06 1.86 6.11
C ILE A 6 3.52 0.92 7.20
N GLY A 7 3.57 -0.38 6.91
CA GLY A 7 4.00 -1.43 7.81
C GLY A 7 4.90 -2.44 7.13
N PHE A 8 5.16 -3.54 7.79
CA PHE A 8 5.91 -4.67 7.26
C PHE A 8 5.49 -6.00 7.90
N TRP A 9 5.83 -7.10 7.25
CA TRP A 9 5.69 -8.46 7.76
C TRP A 9 6.74 -8.73 8.82
N ASN A 10 6.27 -9.15 10.01
CA ASN A 10 7.09 -9.33 11.20
C ASN A 10 7.05 -10.78 11.70
N TYR A 11 7.99 -11.60 11.26
CA TYR A 11 8.08 -13.01 11.63
C TYR A 11 8.84 -13.30 12.93
N PRO A 12 9.86 -12.52 13.36
CA PRO A 12 10.53 -12.74 14.65
C PRO A 12 9.54 -12.70 15.81
N SER A 13 9.87 -13.45 16.88
CA SER A 13 9.01 -13.54 18.06
C SER A 13 9.23 -12.38 19.03
N VAL A 14 8.25 -12.15 19.91
CA VAL A 14 8.35 -11.17 21.02
C VAL A 14 9.54 -11.43 21.96
N THR A 15 10.12 -12.62 21.95
CA THR A 15 11.30 -12.97 22.76
C THR A 15 12.61 -12.73 22.03
N THR A 16 12.61 -12.64 20.71
CA THR A 16 13.82 -12.46 19.89
C THR A 16 13.97 -11.05 19.34
N THR A 17 12.89 -10.27 19.29
CA THR A 17 12.91 -8.88 18.86
C THR A 17 13.09 -7.97 20.07
N PRO A 18 14.08 -7.09 20.09
CA PRO A 18 14.18 -6.07 21.14
C PRO A 18 13.02 -5.05 21.02
N VAL A 19 12.37 -4.71 22.14
CA VAL A 19 11.31 -3.68 22.17
C VAL A 19 11.84 -2.32 21.65
N THR A 20 13.13 -2.04 21.88
CA THR A 20 13.81 -0.83 21.36
C THR A 20 13.85 -0.73 19.84
N ASP A 21 13.60 -1.83 19.11
CA ASP A 21 13.53 -1.79 17.65
C ASP A 21 12.29 -1.01 17.14
N VAL A 22 11.28 -0.80 17.94
CA VAL A 22 10.14 0.07 17.60
C VAL A 22 10.62 1.48 17.25
N ALA A 23 11.63 2.01 17.92
CA ALA A 23 12.25 3.29 17.56
C ALA A 23 12.91 3.25 16.17
N ARG A 24 13.52 2.12 15.77
CA ARG A 24 14.04 1.91 14.40
C ARG A 24 12.91 1.89 13.38
N TRP A 25 11.78 1.23 13.68
CA TRP A 25 10.61 1.21 12.80
C TRP A 25 10.08 2.62 12.57
N ALA A 26 9.84 3.36 13.63
CA ALA A 26 9.41 4.77 13.56
C ALA A 26 10.42 5.64 12.78
N ASN A 27 11.73 5.45 13.01
CA ASN A 27 12.78 6.14 12.26
C ASN A 27 12.81 5.75 10.77
N CYS A 28 12.44 4.53 10.43
CA CYS A 28 12.28 4.09 9.04
C CYS A 28 11.04 4.70 8.36
N GLY A 29 10.10 5.25 9.10
CA GLY A 29 8.85 5.81 8.57
C GLY A 29 7.68 4.81 8.59
N ILE A 30 7.77 3.77 9.43
CA ILE A 30 6.67 2.84 9.68
C ILE A 30 5.64 3.51 10.59
N THR A 31 4.36 3.39 10.25
CA THR A 31 3.26 4.04 10.96
C THR A 31 2.20 3.06 11.46
N CYS A 32 2.11 1.87 10.83
CA CYS A 32 1.17 0.83 11.23
C CYS A 32 1.77 -0.53 10.89
N ASN A 33 2.07 -1.36 11.87
CA ASN A 33 2.85 -2.57 11.67
C ASN A 33 2.20 -3.83 12.25
N GLN A 34 2.60 -5.01 11.75
CA GLN A 34 2.42 -6.25 12.50
C GLN A 34 3.36 -6.25 13.71
N THR A 35 2.87 -6.68 14.87
CA THR A 35 3.76 -6.93 16.01
C THR A 35 4.66 -8.13 15.72
N PRO A 36 5.75 -8.33 16.50
CA PRO A 36 6.42 -9.63 16.55
C PRO A 36 5.41 -10.73 16.91
N THR A 37 5.72 -11.97 16.54
CA THR A 37 4.81 -13.10 16.76
C THR A 37 4.71 -13.46 18.24
N PHE A 38 3.50 -13.78 18.66
CA PHE A 38 3.17 -14.21 20.01
C PHE A 38 2.42 -15.55 19.97
N SER A 39 2.62 -16.40 20.98
CA SER A 39 1.85 -17.65 21.14
C SER A 39 1.49 -17.84 22.61
N TYR A 40 0.23 -18.13 22.86
CA TYR A 40 -0.24 -18.50 24.20
C TYR A 40 0.43 -19.79 24.67
N GLY A 41 0.74 -19.85 25.97
CA GLY A 41 1.44 -20.98 26.57
C GLY A 41 2.96 -21.02 26.36
N HIS A 42 3.49 -20.17 25.46
CA HIS A 42 4.93 -20.07 25.21
C HIS A 42 5.51 -18.71 25.62
N HIS A 43 4.70 -17.64 25.54
CA HIS A 43 5.14 -16.28 25.81
C HIS A 43 4.32 -15.63 26.91
N ASP A 44 4.96 -14.76 27.70
CA ASP A 44 4.29 -13.91 28.66
C ASP A 44 3.56 -12.77 27.92
N PRO A 45 2.24 -12.54 28.16
CA PRO A 45 1.51 -11.43 27.58
C PRO A 45 2.14 -10.05 27.84
N ALA A 46 2.88 -9.88 28.93
CA ALA A 46 3.60 -8.64 29.23
C ALA A 46 4.61 -8.25 28.14
N LEU A 47 5.19 -9.21 27.43
CA LEU A 47 6.10 -8.95 26.31
C LEU A 47 5.37 -8.28 25.15
N MET A 48 4.18 -8.76 24.79
CA MET A 48 3.37 -8.14 23.73
C MET A 48 2.89 -6.75 24.15
N THR A 49 2.45 -6.60 25.39
CA THR A 49 2.03 -5.29 25.94
C THR A 49 3.17 -4.28 25.84
N ALA A 50 4.41 -4.67 26.17
CA ALA A 50 5.56 -3.77 26.04
C ALA A 50 5.80 -3.28 24.61
N PHE A 51 5.61 -4.14 23.58
CA PHE A 51 5.64 -3.70 22.19
C PHE A 51 4.51 -2.71 21.86
N LEU A 52 3.31 -2.98 22.31
CA LEU A 52 2.16 -2.10 22.07
C LEU A 52 2.35 -0.74 22.76
N ASP A 53 2.87 -0.71 23.99
CA ASP A 53 3.19 0.51 24.72
C ASP A 53 4.22 1.36 23.95
N GLU A 54 5.29 0.74 23.49
CA GLU A 54 6.35 1.42 22.74
C GLU A 54 5.84 1.91 21.37
N MET A 55 5.06 1.09 20.65
CA MET A 55 4.41 1.51 19.41
C MET A 55 3.48 2.70 19.64
N HIS A 56 2.71 2.70 20.73
CA HIS A 56 1.85 3.83 21.10
C HIS A 56 2.65 5.10 21.40
N ALA A 57 3.76 4.97 22.13
CA ALA A 57 4.65 6.08 22.47
C ALA A 57 5.23 6.74 21.20
N HIS A 58 5.44 5.96 20.14
CA HIS A 58 5.89 6.44 18.83
C HIS A 58 4.72 6.84 17.88
N GLY A 59 3.47 6.86 18.34
CA GLY A 59 2.30 7.21 17.53
C GLY A 59 1.93 6.19 16.46
N MET A 60 2.44 4.97 16.57
CA MET A 60 2.18 3.87 15.64
C MET A 60 0.92 3.09 16.01
N LYS A 61 0.33 2.42 15.02
CA LYS A 61 -0.72 1.42 15.20
C LYS A 61 -0.19 0.02 14.95
N ALA A 62 -0.90 -0.98 15.49
CA ALA A 62 -0.50 -2.37 15.44
C ALA A 62 -1.60 -3.31 14.93
N PHE A 63 -1.24 -4.22 14.05
CA PHE A 63 -1.93 -5.49 13.89
C PHE A 63 -1.24 -6.52 14.79
N VAL A 64 -1.94 -6.97 15.82
CA VAL A 64 -1.37 -7.92 16.77
C VAL A 64 -1.27 -9.30 16.12
N TYR A 65 -0.05 -9.86 16.07
CA TYR A 65 0.24 -11.16 15.48
C TYR A 65 0.28 -12.25 16.54
N ILE A 66 -0.80 -13.00 16.66
CA ILE A 66 -0.92 -14.17 17.56
C ILE A 66 -1.00 -15.43 16.72
N ASN A 67 -0.03 -16.33 16.85
CA ASN A 67 -0.02 -17.59 16.08
C ASN A 67 -1.28 -18.42 16.29
N ASP A 68 -1.84 -18.37 17.51
CA ASP A 68 -3.07 -19.09 17.87
C ASP A 68 -4.31 -18.57 17.11
N LEU A 69 -4.28 -17.38 16.50
CA LEU A 69 -5.39 -16.79 15.72
C LEU A 69 -5.33 -17.07 14.22
N ILE A 70 -4.28 -17.75 13.75
CA ILE A 70 -4.14 -17.99 12.31
C ILE A 70 -5.19 -19.00 11.83
N PHE A 71 -5.89 -18.70 10.75
CA PHE A 71 -7.05 -19.44 10.22
C PHE A 71 -6.75 -20.93 9.99
N HIS A 72 -5.53 -21.32 9.71
CA HIS A 72 -5.13 -22.73 9.56
C HIS A 72 -5.48 -23.58 10.79
N ASN A 73 -5.48 -22.99 11.98
CA ASN A 73 -5.82 -23.69 13.22
C ASN A 73 -7.34 -23.96 13.35
N PHE A 74 -8.18 -23.31 12.53
CA PHE A 74 -9.64 -23.34 12.65
C PHE A 74 -10.35 -23.85 11.41
N LYS A 75 -9.64 -24.32 10.39
CA LYS A 75 -10.26 -24.79 9.13
C LYS A 75 -11.22 -25.97 9.31
N GLU A 76 -11.00 -26.81 10.31
CA GLU A 76 -11.84 -27.95 10.64
C GLU A 76 -13.00 -27.58 11.59
N ASP A 77 -12.78 -26.61 12.48
CA ASP A 77 -13.79 -26.09 13.42
C ASP A 77 -13.69 -24.55 13.53
N PRO A 78 -14.32 -23.80 12.62
CA PRO A 78 -14.27 -22.32 12.63
C PRO A 78 -14.85 -21.68 13.90
N GLU A 79 -15.75 -22.37 14.64
CA GLU A 79 -16.33 -21.84 15.89
C GLU A 79 -15.31 -21.81 17.04
N ALA A 80 -14.32 -22.70 17.02
CA ALA A 80 -13.25 -22.71 18.03
C ALA A 80 -12.42 -21.41 18.05
N PHE A 81 -12.44 -20.63 16.97
CA PHE A 81 -11.77 -19.31 16.89
C PHE A 81 -12.29 -18.35 17.97
N ARG A 82 -13.58 -18.39 18.33
CA ARG A 82 -14.19 -17.45 19.26
C ARG A 82 -13.49 -17.39 20.61
N ALA A 83 -13.26 -18.54 21.24
CA ALA A 83 -12.67 -18.58 22.57
C ALA A 83 -11.25 -18.01 22.60
N VAL A 84 -10.45 -18.31 21.55
CA VAL A 84 -9.09 -17.79 21.44
C VAL A 84 -9.11 -16.29 21.17
N TYR A 85 -10.03 -15.85 20.30
CA TYR A 85 -10.15 -14.44 19.96
C TYR A 85 -10.63 -13.57 21.14
N GLU A 86 -11.64 -14.02 21.90
CA GLU A 86 -12.14 -13.32 23.09
C GLU A 86 -11.03 -13.13 24.12
N ARG A 87 -10.17 -14.14 24.30
CA ARG A 87 -8.98 -14.01 25.13
C ARG A 87 -8.01 -12.96 24.59
N ALA A 88 -7.68 -13.03 23.30
CA ALA A 88 -6.75 -12.09 22.66
C ALA A 88 -7.28 -10.65 22.70
N TYR A 89 -8.58 -10.49 22.52
CA TYR A 89 -9.25 -9.18 22.64
C TYR A 89 -9.19 -8.64 24.06
N ALA A 90 -9.43 -9.49 25.08
CA ALA A 90 -9.32 -9.09 26.49
C ALA A 90 -7.88 -8.68 26.84
N ASP A 91 -6.89 -9.40 26.35
CA ASP A 91 -5.47 -9.15 26.67
C ASP A 91 -4.92 -7.91 25.92
N PHE A 92 -5.27 -7.71 24.65
CA PHE A 92 -4.58 -6.74 23.78
C PHE A 92 -5.50 -5.82 22.99
N GLY A 93 -6.80 -6.16 22.86
CA GLY A 93 -7.72 -5.46 21.96
C GLY A 93 -8.03 -4.02 22.38
N HIS A 94 -8.04 -3.75 23.68
CA HIS A 94 -8.31 -2.42 24.24
C HIS A 94 -7.09 -1.49 24.26
N HIS A 95 -5.91 -1.99 23.84
CA HIS A 95 -4.71 -1.17 23.87
C HIS A 95 -4.79 -0.07 22.79
N PRO A 96 -4.41 1.20 23.10
CA PRO A 96 -4.58 2.32 22.15
C PRO A 96 -3.75 2.19 20.87
N ALA A 97 -2.68 1.39 20.85
CA ALA A 97 -1.93 1.06 19.65
C ALA A 97 -2.66 0.03 18.77
N THR A 98 -3.49 -0.84 19.32
CA THR A 98 -4.12 -1.92 18.57
C THR A 98 -5.10 -1.36 17.54
N LEU A 99 -4.84 -1.65 16.27
CA LEU A 99 -5.75 -1.43 15.15
C LEU A 99 -6.61 -2.67 14.90
N GLY A 100 -6.04 -3.85 15.12
CA GLY A 100 -6.70 -5.12 14.93
C GLY A 100 -5.75 -6.29 15.09
N PHE A 101 -6.16 -7.46 14.56
CA PHE A 101 -5.41 -8.70 14.64
C PHE A 101 -5.13 -9.26 13.26
N PHE A 102 -3.94 -9.83 13.10
CA PHE A 102 -3.59 -10.60 11.91
C PHE A 102 -4.15 -12.02 12.04
N ILE A 103 -4.86 -12.49 11.02
CA ILE A 103 -5.55 -13.78 11.03
C ILE A 103 -5.04 -14.78 9.99
N GLY A 104 -4.10 -14.37 9.15
CA GLY A 104 -3.46 -15.32 8.24
C GLY A 104 -3.02 -14.75 6.90
N ASP A 105 -2.43 -15.63 6.13
CA ASP A 105 -1.77 -15.38 4.88
C ASP A 105 -2.22 -16.37 3.82
N GLU A 106 -2.55 -15.88 2.64
CA GLU A 106 -2.78 -16.61 1.40
C GLU A 106 -3.72 -17.85 1.52
N PRO A 107 -4.98 -17.71 2.01
CA PRO A 107 -5.91 -18.82 1.98
C PRO A 107 -6.19 -19.25 0.53
N LEU A 108 -6.14 -20.56 0.25
CA LEU A 108 -6.34 -21.13 -1.09
C LEU A 108 -7.49 -22.13 -1.16
N HIS A 109 -7.78 -22.82 -0.06
CA HIS A 109 -8.75 -23.90 -0.07
C HIS A 109 -10.13 -23.48 0.48
N PRO A 110 -11.24 -24.07 0.03
CA PRO A 110 -12.58 -23.71 0.48
C PRO A 110 -12.76 -23.76 2.02
N ALA A 111 -12.12 -24.72 2.70
CA ALA A 111 -12.18 -24.80 4.15
C ALA A 111 -11.48 -23.60 4.83
N GLU A 112 -10.36 -23.16 4.28
CA GLU A 112 -9.61 -21.99 4.76
C GLU A 112 -10.41 -20.70 4.57
N PHE A 113 -11.05 -20.52 3.38
CA PHE A 113 -11.92 -19.38 3.16
C PHE A 113 -13.12 -19.36 4.12
N LYS A 114 -13.73 -20.54 4.38
CA LYS A 114 -14.81 -20.65 5.35
C LYS A 114 -14.34 -20.25 6.76
N ALA A 115 -13.16 -20.70 7.16
CA ALA A 115 -12.56 -20.31 8.45
C ALA A 115 -12.29 -18.81 8.52
N CYS A 116 -11.73 -18.22 7.47
CA CYS A 116 -11.50 -16.77 7.38
C CYS A 116 -12.80 -15.97 7.47
N VAL A 117 -13.83 -16.33 6.69
CA VAL A 117 -15.13 -15.67 6.74
C VAL A 117 -15.72 -15.73 8.16
N ARG A 118 -15.69 -16.89 8.80
CA ARG A 118 -16.22 -17.06 10.16
C ARG A 118 -15.40 -16.28 11.20
N ALA A 119 -14.07 -16.24 11.08
CA ALA A 119 -13.22 -15.44 11.93
C ALA A 119 -13.60 -13.95 11.86
N TYR A 120 -13.77 -13.39 10.66
CA TYR A 120 -14.22 -12.01 10.48
C TYR A 120 -15.60 -11.75 11.13
N GLN A 121 -16.55 -12.66 10.96
CA GLN A 121 -17.89 -12.54 11.56
C GLN A 121 -17.79 -12.51 13.09
N ILE A 122 -17.02 -13.42 13.69
CA ILE A 122 -16.78 -13.48 15.14
C ILE A 122 -16.12 -12.18 15.63
N MET A 123 -15.10 -11.71 14.93
CA MET A 123 -14.42 -10.45 15.29
C MET A 123 -15.37 -9.27 15.26
N ARG A 124 -16.25 -9.18 14.25
CA ARG A 124 -17.26 -8.12 14.19
C ARG A 124 -18.31 -8.22 15.30
N GLU A 125 -18.65 -9.43 15.74
CA GLU A 125 -19.57 -9.65 16.87
C GLU A 125 -18.93 -9.22 18.21
N VAL A 126 -17.63 -9.48 18.39
CA VAL A 126 -16.92 -9.27 19.65
C VAL A 126 -16.32 -7.85 19.75
N SER A 127 -15.75 -7.36 18.65
CA SER A 127 -14.97 -6.10 18.61
C SER A 127 -15.17 -5.38 17.26
N PRO A 128 -16.34 -4.82 16.99
CA PRO A 128 -16.66 -4.18 15.71
C PRO A 128 -15.78 -2.96 15.37
N GLU A 129 -15.08 -2.40 16.37
CA GLU A 129 -14.17 -1.28 16.24
C GLU A 129 -12.78 -1.66 15.70
N LEU A 130 -12.41 -2.93 15.76
CA LEU A 130 -11.10 -3.40 15.32
C LEU A 130 -11.12 -3.88 13.86
N THR A 131 -9.98 -3.77 13.22
CA THR A 131 -9.78 -4.17 11.82
C THR A 131 -9.00 -5.48 11.73
N PRO A 132 -9.60 -6.58 11.29
CA PRO A 132 -8.83 -7.80 10.98
C PRO A 132 -7.90 -7.57 9.78
N LEU A 133 -6.74 -8.23 9.79
CA LEU A 133 -5.81 -8.25 8.67
C LEU A 133 -5.67 -9.68 8.15
N LEU A 134 -6.07 -9.91 6.90
CA LEU A 134 -5.83 -11.10 6.11
C LEU A 134 -5.11 -10.69 4.84
N ASN A 135 -4.02 -11.36 4.48
CA ASN A 135 -3.38 -11.18 3.19
C ASN A 135 -3.91 -12.24 2.21
N PHE A 136 -4.36 -11.78 1.04
CA PHE A 136 -4.86 -12.64 -0.02
C PHE A 136 -3.76 -12.95 -1.03
N ASN A 137 -3.89 -14.09 -1.69
CA ASN A 137 -3.10 -14.45 -2.85
C ASN A 137 -3.24 -13.43 -3.98
N PRO A 138 -2.19 -13.21 -4.79
CA PRO A 138 -2.36 -12.52 -6.06
C PRO A 138 -3.28 -13.30 -7.01
N TYR A 139 -3.92 -12.60 -7.92
CA TYR A 139 -4.57 -13.23 -9.06
C TYR A 139 -3.51 -13.75 -10.06
N TRP A 140 -3.65 -14.96 -10.51
CA TRP A 140 -2.88 -15.54 -11.61
C TRP A 140 -3.80 -16.31 -12.57
N LEU A 141 -3.34 -16.51 -13.79
CA LEU A 141 -4.08 -17.27 -14.78
C LEU A 141 -4.27 -18.72 -14.30
N GLY A 142 -5.52 -19.16 -14.17
CA GLY A 142 -5.89 -20.50 -13.70
C GLY A 142 -6.40 -20.55 -12.25
N ILE A 143 -6.19 -19.51 -11.43
CA ILE A 143 -6.69 -19.50 -10.03
C ILE A 143 -8.18 -19.81 -9.94
N GLU A 144 -8.96 -19.31 -10.90
CA GLU A 144 -10.43 -19.47 -10.93
C GLU A 144 -10.84 -20.95 -11.07
N THR A 145 -10.16 -21.70 -11.94
CA THR A 145 -10.42 -23.11 -12.15
C THR A 145 -9.82 -24.00 -11.07
N ASP A 146 -8.61 -23.65 -10.62
CA ASP A 146 -7.82 -24.52 -9.77
C ASP A 146 -8.24 -24.41 -8.29
N PHE A 147 -8.68 -23.23 -7.86
CA PHE A 147 -8.94 -22.94 -6.45
C PHE A 147 -10.32 -22.32 -6.15
N LEU A 148 -10.93 -21.59 -7.12
CA LEU A 148 -12.18 -20.86 -6.87
C LEU A 148 -13.42 -21.57 -7.43
N GLY A 149 -13.30 -22.86 -7.80
CA GLY A 149 -14.42 -23.68 -8.29
C GLY A 149 -15.03 -23.18 -9.60
N GLY A 150 -14.25 -22.47 -10.43
CA GLY A 150 -14.70 -21.88 -11.70
C GLY A 150 -15.40 -20.54 -11.54
N GLN A 151 -15.46 -19.98 -10.34
CA GLN A 151 -15.98 -18.64 -10.11
C GLN A 151 -14.97 -17.60 -10.59
N ARG A 152 -15.43 -16.51 -11.23
CA ARG A 152 -14.58 -15.39 -11.58
C ARG A 152 -13.94 -14.78 -10.33
N PHE A 153 -12.70 -14.36 -10.43
CA PHE A 153 -11.96 -13.82 -9.30
C PHE A 153 -12.65 -12.60 -8.66
N GLU A 154 -13.16 -11.68 -9.48
CA GLU A 154 -13.86 -10.48 -9.01
C GLU A 154 -15.14 -10.83 -8.24
N ASP A 155 -15.93 -11.77 -8.75
CA ASP A 155 -17.18 -12.21 -8.12
C ASP A 155 -16.88 -12.96 -6.82
N TRP A 156 -15.82 -13.78 -6.81
CA TRP A 156 -15.37 -14.48 -5.62
C TRP A 156 -14.91 -13.48 -4.51
N LEU A 157 -14.10 -12.48 -4.87
CA LEU A 157 -13.61 -11.49 -3.92
C LEU A 157 -14.76 -10.64 -3.36
N ASP A 158 -15.69 -10.21 -4.23
CA ASP A 158 -16.88 -9.48 -3.84
C ASP A 158 -17.76 -10.30 -2.87
N ASN A 159 -17.97 -11.61 -3.16
CA ASN A 159 -18.71 -12.52 -2.29
C ASN A 159 -18.00 -12.74 -0.94
N PHE A 160 -16.67 -12.83 -0.93
CA PHE A 160 -15.90 -12.92 0.31
C PHE A 160 -16.10 -11.67 1.17
N ILE A 161 -16.00 -10.47 0.58
CA ILE A 161 -16.21 -9.21 1.29
C ILE A 161 -17.62 -9.15 1.87
N ASP A 162 -18.64 -9.49 1.10
CA ASP A 162 -20.04 -9.48 1.56
C ASP A 162 -20.29 -10.48 2.69
N ALA A 163 -19.78 -11.70 2.57
CA ALA A 163 -19.98 -12.76 3.56
C ALA A 163 -19.22 -12.49 4.87
N SER A 164 -17.99 -12.01 4.79
CA SER A 164 -17.15 -11.71 5.94
C SER A 164 -17.45 -10.36 6.58
N GLY A 165 -17.88 -9.38 5.75
CA GLY A 165 -17.99 -7.98 6.12
C GLY A 165 -16.66 -7.35 6.47
N CYS A 166 -15.56 -7.81 5.84
CA CYS A 166 -14.22 -7.28 6.10
C CYS A 166 -14.14 -5.79 5.73
N PRO A 167 -13.54 -4.95 6.58
CA PRO A 167 -13.35 -3.53 6.31
C PRO A 167 -12.10 -3.23 5.49
N LEU A 168 -11.23 -4.23 5.34
CA LEU A 168 -9.92 -4.13 4.72
C LEU A 168 -9.59 -5.43 3.98
N ILE A 169 -9.17 -5.30 2.72
CA ILE A 169 -8.54 -6.38 1.95
C ILE A 169 -7.07 -6.03 1.74
N CYS A 170 -6.18 -6.99 2.01
CA CYS A 170 -4.74 -6.88 1.76
C CYS A 170 -4.31 -8.02 0.85
N TYR A 171 -3.39 -7.78 -0.06
CA TYR A 171 -2.87 -8.79 -0.97
C TYR A 171 -1.41 -8.52 -1.31
N ASP A 172 -0.73 -9.47 -1.93
CA ASP A 172 0.61 -9.29 -2.46
C ASP A 172 0.72 -9.69 -3.92
N CYS A 173 1.70 -9.09 -4.61
CA CYS A 173 2.14 -9.49 -5.94
C CYS A 173 3.53 -8.92 -6.21
N TYR A 174 4.53 -9.80 -6.41
CA TYR A 174 5.94 -9.40 -6.55
C TYR A 174 6.52 -9.65 -7.95
N TRP A 175 5.72 -10.03 -8.93
CA TRP A 175 6.20 -10.46 -10.25
C TRP A 175 6.98 -9.37 -11.01
N GLN A 176 6.70 -8.09 -10.74
CA GLN A 176 7.48 -6.96 -11.25
C GLN A 176 8.97 -6.99 -10.80
N MET A 177 9.29 -7.76 -9.77
CA MET A 177 10.66 -7.91 -9.25
C MET A 177 11.40 -9.11 -9.84
N ASN A 178 10.76 -9.89 -10.72
CA ASN A 178 11.39 -10.98 -11.44
C ASN A 178 12.27 -10.40 -12.57
N PRO A 179 13.59 -10.68 -12.60
CA PRO A 179 14.49 -10.14 -13.62
C PRO A 179 14.30 -10.78 -15.00
N GLU A 180 13.68 -11.96 -15.08
CA GLU A 180 13.54 -12.75 -16.31
C GLU A 180 12.20 -12.55 -17.03
N GLU A 181 11.23 -11.93 -16.37
CA GLU A 181 9.88 -11.77 -16.87
C GLU A 181 9.39 -10.33 -16.69
N GLU A 182 8.66 -9.81 -17.67
CA GLU A 182 8.00 -8.51 -17.53
C GLU A 182 6.77 -8.65 -16.62
N GLY A 183 6.98 -8.73 -15.29
CA GLY A 183 5.91 -8.89 -14.29
C GLY A 183 5.08 -7.63 -14.05
N THR A 184 5.40 -6.51 -14.68
CA THR A 184 4.71 -5.22 -14.50
C THR A 184 3.22 -5.30 -14.84
N ASN A 185 2.87 -6.03 -15.92
CA ASN A 185 1.46 -6.20 -16.29
C ASN A 185 0.68 -6.96 -15.21
N SER A 186 1.25 -8.04 -14.68
CA SER A 186 0.63 -8.84 -13.60
C SER A 186 0.51 -8.04 -12.29
N TYR A 187 1.51 -7.23 -11.96
CA TYR A 187 1.45 -6.32 -10.81
C TYR A 187 0.27 -5.36 -10.93
N PHE A 188 0.13 -4.65 -12.05
CA PHE A 188 -0.98 -3.71 -12.25
C PHE A 188 -2.33 -4.41 -12.42
N LEU A 189 -2.38 -5.61 -12.97
CA LEU A 189 -3.62 -6.39 -13.06
C LEU A 189 -4.17 -6.70 -11.66
N ASN A 190 -3.30 -7.14 -10.75
CA ASN A 190 -3.66 -7.37 -9.36
C ASN A 190 -4.09 -6.07 -8.67
N LEU A 191 -3.30 -5.02 -8.82
CA LEU A 191 -3.59 -3.70 -8.25
C LEU A 191 -4.97 -3.18 -8.70
N ASN A 192 -5.30 -3.33 -9.99
CA ASN A 192 -6.60 -2.96 -10.53
C ASN A 192 -7.75 -3.83 -9.99
N LYS A 193 -7.58 -5.16 -9.94
CA LYS A 193 -8.61 -6.08 -9.44
C LYS A 193 -8.97 -5.77 -7.98
N TYR A 194 -7.97 -5.62 -7.11
CA TYR A 194 -8.18 -5.35 -5.69
C TYR A 194 -8.71 -3.94 -5.42
N THR A 195 -8.15 -2.90 -6.03
CA THR A 195 -8.65 -1.52 -5.85
C THR A 195 -10.05 -1.33 -6.43
N SER A 196 -10.38 -2.02 -7.52
CA SER A 196 -11.74 -2.02 -8.08
C SER A 196 -12.74 -2.70 -7.16
N ALA A 197 -12.39 -3.84 -6.53
CA ALA A 197 -13.21 -4.50 -5.53
C ALA A 197 -13.41 -3.61 -4.30
N GLY A 198 -12.33 -3.03 -3.77
CA GLY A 198 -12.42 -2.08 -2.65
C GLY A 198 -13.36 -0.91 -2.94
N LYS A 199 -13.28 -0.36 -4.14
CA LYS A 199 -14.15 0.74 -4.58
C LYS A 199 -15.62 0.31 -4.73
N ARG A 200 -15.89 -0.86 -5.32
CA ARG A 200 -17.26 -1.39 -5.46
C ARG A 200 -17.92 -1.66 -4.10
N LYS A 201 -17.13 -2.18 -3.16
CA LYS A 201 -17.62 -2.62 -1.84
C LYS A 201 -17.47 -1.56 -0.74
N GLY A 202 -16.76 -0.45 -1.00
CA GLY A 202 -16.50 0.60 -0.01
C GLY A 202 -15.57 0.15 1.12
N VAL A 203 -14.65 -0.77 0.84
CA VAL A 203 -13.65 -1.27 1.79
C VAL A 203 -12.25 -0.78 1.43
N LYS A 204 -11.38 -0.68 2.43
CA LYS A 204 -9.98 -0.28 2.24
C LYS A 204 -9.18 -1.37 1.53
N VAL A 205 -8.15 -0.95 0.79
CA VAL A 205 -7.24 -1.84 0.09
C VAL A 205 -5.81 -1.54 0.50
N TRP A 206 -5.10 -2.58 0.97
CA TRP A 206 -3.66 -2.51 1.20
C TRP A 206 -2.94 -3.43 0.24
N ASN A 207 -1.71 -3.07 -0.12
CA ASN A 207 -0.85 -3.86 -0.99
C ASN A 207 0.42 -4.24 -0.24
N THR A 208 0.77 -5.52 -0.23
CA THR A 208 2.06 -5.97 0.28
C THR A 208 3.09 -5.88 -0.84
N LEU A 209 4.15 -5.12 -0.59
CA LEU A 209 5.22 -4.76 -1.52
C LEU A 209 6.52 -5.44 -1.13
N LEU A 210 7.44 -5.63 -2.08
CA LEU A 210 8.69 -6.35 -1.84
C LEU A 210 9.81 -5.42 -1.38
N SER A 211 10.43 -5.74 -0.24
CA SER A 211 11.63 -5.06 0.29
C SER A 211 12.88 -5.96 0.40
N VAL A 212 12.78 -7.22 0.01
CA VAL A 212 13.82 -8.24 0.15
C VAL A 212 13.94 -9.05 -1.13
N GLY A 213 15.13 -9.50 -1.48
CA GLY A 213 15.31 -10.50 -2.53
C GLY A 213 15.04 -11.90 -1.98
N HIS A 214 14.22 -12.70 -2.66
CA HIS A 214 13.99 -14.11 -2.35
C HIS A 214 13.51 -14.88 -3.57
N PHE A 215 13.63 -16.19 -3.58
CA PHE A 215 13.40 -16.99 -4.77
C PHE A 215 14.09 -16.37 -6.00
N ARG A 216 13.36 -16.10 -7.07
CA ARG A 216 13.82 -15.43 -8.28
C ARG A 216 13.79 -13.90 -8.21
N TYR A 217 13.12 -13.33 -7.19
CA TYR A 217 12.99 -11.89 -7.07
C TYR A 217 14.30 -11.23 -6.65
N ARG A 218 14.64 -10.14 -7.33
CA ARG A 218 15.83 -9.34 -7.04
C ARG A 218 15.63 -8.46 -5.81
N VAL A 219 16.74 -8.07 -5.18
CA VAL A 219 16.73 -7.07 -4.11
C VAL A 219 16.30 -5.72 -4.69
N PRO A 220 15.31 -5.02 -4.09
CA PRO A 220 14.87 -3.73 -4.58
C PRO A 220 15.96 -2.64 -4.47
N SER A 221 16.08 -1.84 -5.52
CA SER A 221 16.79 -0.56 -5.48
C SER A 221 15.95 0.51 -4.77
N GLU A 222 16.51 1.70 -4.55
CA GLU A 222 15.74 2.85 -4.04
C GLU A 222 14.62 3.24 -5.02
N ASP A 223 14.91 3.16 -6.32
CA ASP A 223 13.94 3.48 -7.38
C ASP A 223 12.80 2.46 -7.42
N ASP A 224 13.09 1.16 -7.20
CA ASP A 224 12.05 0.14 -7.07
C ASP A 224 11.15 0.35 -5.85
N LEU A 225 11.72 0.69 -4.70
CA LEU A 225 10.95 0.97 -3.49
C LEU A 225 10.04 2.19 -3.70
N ARG A 226 10.57 3.24 -4.32
CA ARG A 226 9.80 4.45 -4.67
C ARG A 226 8.70 4.13 -5.67
N TRP A 227 9.02 3.37 -6.72
CA TRP A 227 8.06 2.98 -7.75
C TRP A 227 6.90 2.15 -7.18
N GLN A 228 7.21 1.14 -6.36
CA GLN A 228 6.19 0.31 -5.71
C GLN A 228 5.25 1.15 -4.83
N LEU A 229 5.80 2.01 -3.97
CA LEU A 229 5.00 2.88 -3.10
C LEU A 229 4.14 3.85 -3.92
N SER A 230 4.75 4.56 -4.87
CA SER A 230 4.07 5.62 -5.62
C SER A 230 2.97 5.08 -6.53
N THR A 231 3.23 3.98 -7.25
CA THR A 231 2.22 3.37 -8.14
C THR A 231 1.05 2.78 -7.36
N THR A 232 1.32 2.20 -6.19
CA THR A 232 0.29 1.71 -5.26
C THR A 232 -0.60 2.84 -4.76
N VAL A 233 -0.01 3.95 -4.31
CA VAL A 233 -0.76 5.14 -3.86
C VAL A 233 -1.54 5.76 -5.01
N ALA A 234 -0.90 5.98 -6.17
CA ALA A 234 -1.55 6.56 -7.35
C ALA A 234 -2.71 5.71 -7.88
N SER A 235 -2.72 4.42 -7.57
CA SER A 235 -3.81 3.50 -7.93
C SER A 235 -4.92 3.40 -6.88
N GLY A 236 -4.80 4.11 -5.76
CA GLY A 236 -5.87 4.25 -4.77
C GLY A 236 -5.85 3.21 -3.64
N CYS A 237 -4.72 2.60 -3.34
CA CYS A 237 -4.57 1.82 -2.11
C CYS A 237 -4.49 2.73 -0.88
N ASP A 238 -5.05 2.26 0.23
CA ASP A 238 -5.16 2.98 1.50
C ASP A 238 -3.99 2.70 2.47
N GLY A 239 -3.09 1.81 2.11
CA GLY A 239 -1.92 1.46 2.91
C GLY A 239 -1.05 0.40 2.25
N ILE A 240 0.11 0.16 2.82
CA ILE A 240 1.05 -0.86 2.36
C ILE A 240 1.67 -1.64 3.51
N LEU A 241 2.08 -2.87 3.21
CA LEU A 241 3.01 -3.66 4.01
C LEU A 241 4.24 -4.00 3.16
N TRP A 242 5.42 -4.01 3.78
CA TRP A 242 6.64 -4.48 3.11
C TRP A 242 6.90 -5.94 3.44
N PHE A 243 7.08 -6.78 2.44
CA PHE A 243 7.58 -8.14 2.61
C PHE A 243 9.09 -8.15 2.36
N TYR A 244 9.93 -8.32 3.36
CA TYR A 244 9.73 -8.22 4.77
C TYR A 244 10.91 -7.47 5.41
N TYR A 245 10.98 -7.31 6.74
CA TYR A 245 11.89 -6.35 7.37
C TYR A 245 13.16 -6.97 7.94
N TYR A 246 13.06 -8.11 8.60
CA TYR A 246 14.19 -8.77 9.28
C TYR A 246 14.76 -9.90 8.45
N GLY A 247 16.07 -9.88 8.17
CA GLY A 247 16.79 -10.95 7.50
C GLY A 247 16.68 -12.27 8.25
N GLN A 248 16.50 -13.36 7.52
CA GLN A 248 16.41 -14.70 8.07
C GLN A 248 17.42 -15.62 7.37
N ASN A 249 18.21 -16.32 8.15
CA ASN A 249 19.11 -17.36 7.70
C ASN A 249 18.35 -18.67 7.40
N ASN A 250 17.47 -18.65 6.41
CA ASN A 250 16.70 -19.82 6.07
C ASN A 250 16.81 -20.21 4.58
N CYS A 251 16.05 -21.22 4.19
CA CYS A 251 16.20 -21.91 2.92
C CYS A 251 15.79 -21.11 1.67
N ASN A 252 15.08 -20.00 1.76
CA ASN A 252 14.48 -19.30 0.63
C ASN A 252 15.40 -18.25 -0.01
N ASN A 253 16.71 -18.36 0.20
CA ASN A 253 17.72 -17.43 -0.30
C ASN A 253 17.38 -15.95 -0.06
N TYR A 254 16.76 -15.63 1.06
CA TYR A 254 16.46 -14.25 1.46
C TYR A 254 17.75 -13.44 1.56
N ARG A 255 17.73 -12.22 1.04
CA ARG A 255 18.90 -11.34 1.01
C ARG A 255 18.50 -9.89 0.89
N GLY A 256 19.33 -9.01 1.45
CA GLY A 256 19.14 -7.57 1.37
C GLY A 256 17.91 -7.06 2.11
N ALA A 257 17.49 -7.74 3.18
CA ALA A 257 16.44 -7.26 4.06
C ALA A 257 16.87 -5.95 4.75
N PRO A 258 15.92 -5.10 5.16
CA PRO A 258 16.22 -3.85 5.89
C PRO A 258 17.11 -4.07 7.13
N ILE A 259 16.81 -5.05 7.94
CA ILE A 259 17.70 -5.53 9.00
C ILE A 259 18.26 -6.86 8.56
N ASP A 260 19.57 -6.98 8.51
CA ASP A 260 20.26 -8.17 8.04
C ASP A 260 20.26 -9.32 9.07
N GLU A 261 20.90 -10.43 8.72
CA GLU A 261 20.98 -11.62 9.55
C GLU A 261 21.84 -11.43 10.82
N LEU A 262 22.57 -10.33 10.91
CA LEU A 262 23.36 -9.95 12.08
C LEU A 262 22.62 -8.94 12.98
N GLY A 263 21.42 -8.48 12.57
CA GLY A 263 20.64 -7.46 13.26
C GLY A 263 21.06 -6.02 12.94
N GLU A 264 21.88 -5.84 11.88
CA GLU A 264 22.38 -4.53 11.48
C GLU A 264 21.52 -3.89 10.39
N GLU A 265 21.50 -2.55 10.35
CA GLU A 265 20.81 -1.78 9.31
C GLU A 265 21.52 -1.94 7.96
N SER A 266 20.85 -2.51 6.99
CA SER A 266 21.35 -2.68 5.63
C SER A 266 21.18 -1.41 4.78
N GLU A 267 21.69 -1.45 3.56
CA GLU A 267 21.43 -0.41 2.56
C GLU A 267 19.93 -0.29 2.24
N THR A 268 19.20 -1.40 2.24
CA THR A 268 17.73 -1.40 2.01
C THR A 268 17.00 -0.62 3.10
N TYR A 269 17.41 -0.72 4.37
CA TYR A 269 16.85 0.11 5.45
C TYR A 269 17.02 1.61 5.14
N THR A 270 18.23 2.01 4.75
CA THR A 270 18.54 3.41 4.44
C THR A 270 17.69 3.92 3.27
N ARG A 271 17.55 3.12 2.22
CA ARG A 271 16.71 3.43 1.03
C ARG A 271 15.24 3.55 1.40
N MET A 272 14.69 2.57 2.12
CA MET A 272 13.30 2.59 2.61
C MET A 272 13.02 3.83 3.47
N ARG A 273 13.90 4.10 4.43
CA ARG A 273 13.79 5.28 5.30
C ARG A 273 13.71 6.58 4.49
N ARG A 274 14.54 6.75 3.47
CA ARG A 274 14.53 7.95 2.61
C ARG A 274 13.22 8.06 1.84
N VAL A 275 12.81 7.00 1.17
CA VAL A 275 11.58 6.97 0.37
C VAL A 275 10.35 7.24 1.22
N GLN A 276 10.21 6.55 2.35
CA GLN A 276 9.02 6.64 3.20
C GLN A 276 8.95 7.99 3.94
N LYS A 277 10.07 8.48 4.48
CA LYS A 277 10.07 9.78 5.17
C LYS A 277 9.78 10.93 4.22
N LEU A 278 10.32 10.90 3.00
CA LEU A 278 10.01 11.91 2.00
C LEU A 278 8.53 11.87 1.61
N PHE A 279 7.99 10.69 1.38
CA PHE A 279 6.56 10.48 1.11
C PHE A 279 5.68 11.02 2.24
N HIS A 280 5.97 10.66 3.50
CA HIS A 280 5.21 11.15 4.65
C HIS A 280 5.27 12.67 4.82
N ARG A 281 6.44 13.26 4.63
CA ARG A 281 6.62 14.72 4.74
C ARG A 281 5.85 15.49 3.68
N ARG A 282 5.72 14.93 2.48
CA ARG A 282 5.01 15.55 1.36
C ARG A 282 3.51 15.28 1.40
N TYR A 283 3.13 14.03 1.60
CA TYR A 283 1.79 13.55 1.25
C TYR A 283 1.10 12.72 2.33
N GLY A 284 1.85 12.18 3.30
CA GLY A 284 1.35 11.14 4.20
C GLY A 284 0.09 11.51 4.97
N GLU A 285 -0.02 12.75 5.45
CA GLU A 285 -1.24 13.24 6.10
C GLU A 285 -2.33 13.59 5.08
N MET A 286 -1.96 14.27 4.01
CA MET A 286 -2.87 14.73 2.97
C MET A 286 -3.64 13.57 2.33
N ILE A 287 -2.94 12.53 1.90
CA ILE A 287 -3.53 11.35 1.24
C ILE A 287 -4.56 10.64 2.12
N THR A 288 -4.36 10.60 3.45
CA THR A 288 -5.31 9.95 4.36
C THR A 288 -6.67 10.64 4.45
N ARG A 289 -6.75 11.90 4.03
CA ARG A 289 -7.97 12.70 4.00
C ARG A 289 -8.58 12.80 2.62
N MET A 290 -7.94 12.19 1.62
CA MET A 290 -8.40 12.23 0.24
C MET A 290 -9.11 10.94 -0.15
N LYS A 291 -10.09 11.07 -1.02
CA LYS A 291 -10.76 9.96 -1.69
C LYS A 291 -10.19 9.81 -3.08
N HIS A 292 -9.70 8.62 -3.40
CA HIS A 292 -9.26 8.30 -4.76
C HIS A 292 -10.43 8.30 -5.74
N GLY A 293 -10.26 8.98 -6.88
CA GLY A 293 -11.21 9.03 -7.96
C GLY A 293 -11.00 7.93 -9.00
N LYS A 294 -10.21 8.21 -10.03
CA LYS A 294 -9.92 7.26 -11.12
C LYS A 294 -8.46 7.35 -11.51
N THR A 295 -7.91 6.26 -12.00
CA THR A 295 -6.53 6.13 -12.49
C THR A 295 -6.54 5.82 -13.99
N TRP A 296 -5.65 6.49 -14.71
CA TRP A 296 -5.32 6.22 -16.11
C TRP A 296 -3.82 6.06 -16.26
N HIS A 297 -3.42 5.20 -17.18
CA HIS A 297 -2.05 5.16 -17.68
C HIS A 297 -1.93 6.03 -18.92
N PHE A 298 -0.73 6.47 -19.26
CA PHE A 298 -0.45 7.13 -20.53
C PHE A 298 0.90 6.64 -21.09
N GLN A 299 1.09 6.76 -22.40
CA GLN A 299 2.12 6.13 -23.22
C GLN A 299 1.97 4.59 -23.28
N LYS A 300 1.93 3.88 -22.17
CA LYS A 300 1.71 2.43 -22.09
C LYS A 300 0.78 2.09 -20.93
N ALA A 301 -0.24 1.30 -21.19
CA ALA A 301 -1.15 0.78 -20.17
C ALA A 301 -0.70 -0.62 -19.72
N TYR A 302 -0.97 -0.91 -18.45
CA TYR A 302 -0.74 -2.21 -17.83
C TYR A 302 -1.96 -2.59 -16.99
N GLY A 303 -2.22 -3.91 -16.83
CA GLY A 303 -3.16 -4.46 -15.88
C GLY A 303 -4.60 -3.98 -16.06
N ASP A 304 -5.06 -3.84 -17.29
CA ASP A 304 -6.41 -3.37 -17.66
C ASP A 304 -6.74 -1.95 -17.18
N TYR A 305 -5.74 -1.16 -16.78
CA TYR A 305 -5.94 0.28 -16.59
C TYR A 305 -6.20 0.98 -17.92
N PRO A 306 -7.16 1.91 -18.00
CA PRO A 306 -7.43 2.64 -19.24
C PRO A 306 -6.26 3.56 -19.61
N LEU A 307 -6.00 3.72 -20.91
CA LEU A 307 -5.16 4.81 -21.39
C LEU A 307 -5.91 6.15 -21.24
N TYR A 308 -5.16 7.17 -20.84
CA TYR A 308 -5.69 8.54 -20.79
C TYR A 308 -6.03 9.02 -22.18
N MET A 309 -7.29 9.39 -22.39
CA MET A 309 -7.79 10.01 -23.59
C MET A 309 -8.07 11.49 -23.35
N THR A 310 -8.28 12.23 -24.41
CA THR A 310 -8.55 13.67 -24.31
C THR A 310 -9.80 13.95 -23.45
N TYR A 311 -9.64 14.84 -22.45
CA TYR A 311 -10.72 15.32 -21.57
C TYR A 311 -11.37 14.26 -20.67
N GLU A 312 -10.68 13.18 -20.36
CA GLU A 312 -11.09 12.27 -19.27
C GLU A 312 -11.09 12.96 -17.90
N ILE A 313 -10.23 13.96 -17.74
CA ILE A 313 -10.20 14.91 -16.64
C ILE A 313 -10.57 16.29 -17.23
N PRO A 314 -11.49 17.04 -16.61
CA PRO A 314 -11.90 18.37 -17.11
C PRO A 314 -10.69 19.28 -17.40
N HIS A 315 -10.73 19.99 -18.51
CA HIS A 315 -9.68 20.90 -19.01
C HIS A 315 -8.34 20.24 -19.37
N LEU A 316 -8.09 18.98 -19.01
CA LEU A 316 -6.85 18.28 -19.35
C LEU A 316 -6.97 17.62 -20.73
N ARG A 317 -6.28 18.19 -21.74
CA ARG A 317 -6.31 17.70 -23.11
C ARG A 317 -5.52 16.42 -23.28
N LYS A 318 -4.30 16.40 -22.76
CA LYS A 318 -3.42 15.22 -22.88
C LYS A 318 -2.34 15.21 -21.81
N MET A 319 -1.78 14.03 -21.64
CA MET A 319 -0.56 13.77 -20.89
C MET A 319 0.60 13.56 -21.85
N GLU A 320 1.79 14.06 -21.49
CA GLU A 320 3.02 13.87 -22.25
C GLU A 320 4.14 13.40 -21.34
N SER A 321 5.04 12.60 -21.88
CA SER A 321 6.32 12.29 -21.25
C SER A 321 7.45 12.34 -22.28
N ALA A 322 8.64 12.73 -21.84
CA ALA A 322 9.82 12.65 -22.67
C ALA A 322 10.12 11.18 -23.04
N HIS A 323 10.55 10.96 -24.26
CA HIS A 323 10.96 9.64 -24.80
C HIS A 323 9.89 8.53 -24.68
N GLY A 324 8.61 8.86 -24.46
CA GLY A 324 7.55 7.87 -24.35
C GLY A 324 7.58 7.05 -23.04
N ILE A 325 8.20 7.57 -21.99
CA ILE A 325 8.26 6.92 -20.67
C ILE A 325 6.84 6.71 -20.16
N PRO A 326 6.45 5.48 -19.73
CA PRO A 326 5.13 5.23 -19.18
C PRO A 326 4.83 6.10 -17.96
N GLY A 327 3.60 6.59 -17.85
CA GLY A 327 3.16 7.38 -16.71
C GLY A 327 1.78 6.99 -16.23
N ILE A 328 1.45 7.44 -15.02
CA ILE A 328 0.14 7.32 -14.40
C ILE A 328 -0.36 8.71 -14.08
N VAL A 329 -1.63 8.97 -14.36
CA VAL A 329 -2.36 10.13 -13.84
C VAL A 329 -3.60 9.63 -13.12
N SER A 330 -3.84 10.15 -11.92
CA SER A 330 -5.04 9.84 -11.15
C SER A 330 -5.62 11.08 -10.48
N THR A 331 -6.91 11.00 -10.18
CA THR A 331 -7.64 12.06 -9.46
C THR A 331 -7.84 11.67 -8.02
N PHE A 332 -7.68 12.64 -7.14
CA PHE A 332 -8.04 12.57 -5.74
C PHE A 332 -8.95 13.74 -5.39
N TYR A 333 -9.76 13.58 -4.37
CA TYR A 333 -10.69 14.59 -3.90
C TYR A 333 -10.58 14.72 -2.39
N ASP A 334 -10.46 15.94 -1.89
CA ASP A 334 -10.50 16.20 -0.46
C ASP A 334 -11.95 16.20 0.08
N GLU A 335 -12.11 16.44 1.38
CA GLU A 335 -13.40 16.46 2.07
C GLU A 335 -14.35 17.55 1.54
N SER A 336 -13.82 18.61 0.94
CA SER A 336 -14.61 19.68 0.30
C SER A 336 -15.05 19.34 -1.13
N GLY A 337 -14.52 18.25 -1.70
CA GLY A 337 -14.73 17.85 -3.09
C GLY A 337 -13.75 18.52 -4.07
N GLU A 338 -12.74 19.22 -3.58
CA GLU A 338 -11.69 19.82 -4.41
C GLU A 338 -10.83 18.72 -5.05
N GLN A 339 -10.57 18.87 -6.37
CA GLN A 339 -9.83 17.88 -7.16
C GLN A 339 -8.33 18.12 -7.11
N TYR A 340 -7.61 17.04 -6.93
CA TYR A 340 -6.15 16.97 -7.02
C TYR A 340 -5.73 15.96 -8.10
N LEU A 341 -4.63 16.24 -8.78
CA LEU A 341 -4.04 15.38 -9.80
C LEU A 341 -2.76 14.76 -9.26
N CYS A 342 -2.70 13.44 -9.23
CA CYS A 342 -1.48 12.71 -8.94
C CYS A 342 -0.84 12.29 -10.27
N LEU A 343 0.40 12.68 -10.47
CA LEU A 343 1.25 12.30 -11.61
C LEU A 343 2.36 11.38 -11.11
N CYS A 344 2.52 10.22 -11.74
CA CYS A 344 3.56 9.27 -11.37
C CYS A 344 4.37 8.81 -12.59
N ASN A 345 5.69 8.83 -12.46
CA ASN A 345 6.58 8.17 -13.42
C ASN A 345 6.48 6.65 -13.23
N ASN A 346 5.92 5.97 -14.23
CA ASN A 346 5.69 4.52 -14.17
C ASN A 346 6.87 3.71 -14.77
N SER A 347 8.07 4.23 -14.64
CA SER A 347 9.31 3.49 -14.92
C SER A 347 10.16 3.39 -13.66
N PRO A 348 10.62 2.21 -13.26
CA PRO A 348 11.61 2.06 -12.19
C PRO A 348 13.05 2.33 -12.64
N PHE A 349 13.28 2.70 -13.93
CA PHE A 349 14.62 2.81 -14.50
C PHE A 349 14.92 4.17 -15.11
N GLU A 350 13.91 4.86 -15.66
CA GLU A 350 14.10 6.07 -16.47
C GLU A 350 13.50 7.29 -15.78
N SER A 351 14.25 8.37 -15.78
CA SER A 351 13.77 9.71 -15.39
C SER A 351 13.45 10.54 -16.63
N GLY A 352 12.50 11.46 -16.53
CA GLY A 352 12.14 12.34 -17.63
C GLY A 352 11.20 13.45 -17.27
N LEU A 353 10.92 14.32 -18.22
CA LEU A 353 9.91 15.37 -18.14
C LEU A 353 8.53 14.77 -18.39
N PHE A 354 7.63 14.96 -17.44
CA PHE A 354 6.20 14.61 -17.55
C PHE A 354 5.36 15.87 -17.52
N SER A 355 4.32 15.97 -18.36
CA SER A 355 3.57 17.20 -18.52
C SER A 355 2.08 16.97 -18.67
N PHE A 356 1.32 17.85 -18.04
CA PHE A 356 -0.09 18.11 -18.32
C PHE A 356 -0.19 19.17 -19.42
N VAL A 357 -1.08 18.99 -20.39
CA VAL A 357 -1.44 19.98 -21.39
C VAL A 357 -2.93 20.31 -21.22
N PHE A 358 -3.20 21.45 -20.61
CA PHE A 358 -4.53 21.95 -20.32
C PHE A 358 -5.07 22.89 -21.39
N ASP A 359 -6.39 23.12 -21.36
CA ASP A 359 -6.98 24.27 -21.98
C ASP A 359 -6.39 25.57 -21.43
N PRO A 360 -6.47 26.70 -22.16
CA PRO A 360 -6.14 28.02 -21.60
C PRO A 360 -7.03 28.35 -20.40
N GLY A 361 -6.53 29.20 -19.50
CA GLY A 361 -7.30 29.66 -18.34
C GLY A 361 -6.89 29.01 -17.01
N VAL A 362 -5.72 28.39 -16.94
CA VAL A 362 -5.13 27.98 -15.66
C VAL A 362 -4.78 29.23 -14.85
N THR A 363 -5.46 29.42 -13.73
CA THR A 363 -5.26 30.55 -12.80
C THR A 363 -4.23 30.25 -11.73
N SER A 364 -4.18 29.01 -11.25
CA SER A 364 -3.24 28.56 -10.22
C SER A 364 -2.79 27.13 -10.47
N CYS A 365 -1.58 26.81 -10.03
CA CYS A 365 -1.09 25.46 -9.94
C CYS A 365 -0.22 25.34 -8.69
N THR A 366 -0.63 24.50 -7.75
CA THR A 366 0.08 24.25 -6.50
C THR A 366 0.67 22.86 -6.53
N ARG A 367 1.93 22.73 -6.09
CA ARG A 367 2.60 21.47 -5.78
C ARG A 367 3.10 21.47 -4.34
N TYR A 368 3.55 20.33 -3.83
CA TYR A 368 3.99 20.17 -2.45
C TYR A 368 5.49 19.88 -2.38
N TRP A 369 6.21 20.70 -1.60
CA TRP A 369 7.66 20.54 -1.39
C TRP A 369 7.96 19.41 -0.39
N ASP A 370 9.24 19.06 -0.26
CA ASP A 370 9.72 17.97 0.60
C ASP A 370 9.47 18.16 2.12
N ASN A 371 8.97 19.31 2.54
CA ASN A 371 8.47 19.60 3.89
C ASN A 371 6.94 19.72 3.97
N GLY A 372 6.19 19.33 2.92
CA GLY A 372 4.74 19.46 2.82
C GLY A 372 4.24 20.88 2.53
N ARG A 373 5.13 21.86 2.37
CA ARG A 373 4.75 23.24 2.07
C ARG A 373 4.22 23.36 0.64
N GLU A 374 3.11 24.06 0.49
CA GLU A 374 2.55 24.44 -0.81
C GLU A 374 3.47 25.44 -1.54
N ILE A 375 3.64 25.21 -2.83
CA ILE A 375 4.43 26.06 -3.72
C ILE A 375 3.58 26.39 -4.95
N ASP A 376 3.53 27.68 -5.31
CA ASP A 376 3.02 28.08 -6.60
C ASP A 376 3.97 27.57 -7.70
N PHE A 377 3.45 26.74 -8.59
CA PHE A 377 4.21 26.14 -9.67
C PHE A 377 4.70 27.17 -10.71
N LYS A 378 4.07 28.33 -10.79
CA LYS A 378 4.50 29.42 -11.67
C LYS A 378 5.85 30.04 -11.26
N VAL A 379 6.30 29.80 -10.02
CA VAL A 379 7.65 30.16 -9.60
C VAL A 379 8.64 29.22 -10.28
N SER A 380 9.61 29.82 -11.00
CA SER A 380 10.61 29.04 -11.76
C SER A 380 11.43 28.14 -10.86
N HIS A 381 11.39 26.83 -11.15
CA HIS A 381 12.25 25.80 -10.54
C HIS A 381 13.01 25.09 -11.67
N HIS A 382 14.21 24.62 -11.39
CA HIS A 382 15.04 23.92 -12.39
C HIS A 382 14.42 22.61 -12.89
N ASP A 383 13.54 21.99 -12.10
CA ASP A 383 12.86 20.73 -12.39
C ASP A 383 11.46 20.90 -12.95
N ALA A 384 11.04 22.12 -13.26
CA ALA A 384 9.66 22.43 -13.63
C ALA A 384 9.57 23.32 -14.88
N VAL A 385 8.52 23.08 -15.66
CA VAL A 385 8.19 23.84 -16.87
C VAL A 385 6.77 24.38 -16.73
N TYR A 386 6.60 25.70 -16.91
CA TYR A 386 5.31 26.35 -17.02
C TYR A 386 5.29 27.19 -18.29
N GLU A 387 4.41 26.83 -19.23
CA GLU A 387 4.25 27.51 -20.51
C GLU A 387 2.77 27.81 -20.74
N ALA A 388 2.42 29.10 -20.83
CA ALA A 388 1.06 29.54 -21.19
C ALA A 388 1.06 30.12 -22.58
N HIS A 389 0.21 29.61 -23.44
CA HIS A 389 0.00 30.02 -24.82
C HIS A 389 -1.48 30.35 -25.10
N ALA A 390 -1.77 31.04 -26.18
CA ALA A 390 -3.13 31.40 -26.54
C ALA A 390 -4.06 30.17 -26.70
N GLY A 391 -3.51 29.01 -27.02
CA GLY A 391 -4.26 27.78 -27.26
C GLY A 391 -4.14 26.70 -26.17
N PHE A 392 -3.24 26.81 -25.22
CA PHE A 392 -3.03 25.82 -24.17
C PHE A 392 -2.18 26.35 -23.02
N THR A 393 -2.23 25.65 -21.88
CA THR A 393 -1.27 25.79 -20.77
C THR A 393 -0.57 24.46 -20.54
N LYS A 394 0.76 24.43 -20.59
CA LYS A 394 1.57 23.25 -20.29
C LYS A 394 2.25 23.39 -18.94
N ILE A 395 2.08 22.40 -18.10
CA ILE A 395 2.70 22.26 -16.77
C ILE A 395 3.47 20.95 -16.77
N GLY A 396 4.78 21.02 -16.58
CA GLY A 396 5.64 19.84 -16.61
C GLY A 396 6.64 19.83 -15.47
N VAL A 397 7.03 18.63 -15.05
CA VAL A 397 8.01 18.38 -14.00
C VAL A 397 8.92 17.21 -14.37
N PHE A 398 10.21 17.33 -14.06
CA PHE A 398 11.13 16.19 -14.14
C PHE A 398 10.90 15.25 -12.96
N LEU A 399 10.62 14.00 -13.25
CA LEU A 399 10.41 12.95 -12.25
C LEU A 399 11.51 11.90 -12.34
N ALA A 400 12.09 11.59 -11.19
CA ALA A 400 12.96 10.43 -11.03
C ALA A 400 12.18 9.13 -11.27
N PRO A 401 12.86 7.97 -11.45
CA PRO A 401 12.17 6.69 -11.58
C PRO A 401 11.23 6.44 -10.40
N GLY A 402 9.98 6.08 -10.69
CA GLY A 402 8.95 5.83 -9.69
C GLY A 402 8.50 7.03 -8.87
N GLN A 403 8.93 8.25 -9.17
CA GLN A 403 8.52 9.43 -8.42
C GLN A 403 7.08 9.82 -8.75
N MET A 404 6.33 10.22 -7.71
CA MET A 404 5.01 10.84 -7.85
C MET A 404 5.03 12.30 -7.38
N GLU A 405 4.13 13.10 -7.97
CA GLU A 405 3.83 14.46 -7.53
C GLU A 405 2.32 14.66 -7.49
N ILE A 406 1.85 15.45 -6.52
CA ILE A 406 0.43 15.82 -6.41
C ILE A 406 0.29 17.31 -6.70
N PHE A 407 -0.71 17.63 -7.54
CA PHE A 407 -1.00 18.99 -7.96
C PHE A 407 -2.44 19.37 -7.66
N LYS A 408 -2.64 20.62 -7.27
CA LYS A 408 -3.93 21.28 -7.28
C LYS A 408 -3.91 22.33 -8.40
N VAL A 409 -4.87 22.26 -9.33
CA VAL A 409 -4.92 23.15 -10.50
C VAL A 409 -6.25 23.90 -10.51
N GLY A 410 -6.19 25.23 -10.45
CA GLY A 410 -7.34 26.10 -10.55
C GLY A 410 -7.53 26.61 -11.97
N PHE A 411 -8.78 26.84 -12.34
CA PHE A 411 -9.18 27.37 -13.65
C PHE A 411 -10.05 28.62 -13.49
N GLU A 412 -10.06 29.48 -14.52
CA GLU A 412 -11.02 30.57 -14.61
C GLU A 412 -12.44 29.99 -14.70
N ASP A 413 -13.34 30.49 -13.87
CA ASP A 413 -14.76 30.19 -14.04
C ASP A 413 -15.19 30.68 -15.43
N LYS A 414 -15.61 29.78 -16.31
CA LYS A 414 -16.23 30.18 -17.56
C LYS A 414 -17.58 30.81 -17.23
N ALA A 415 -17.62 32.14 -17.30
CA ALA A 415 -18.85 32.92 -17.13
C ALA A 415 -19.95 32.50 -18.13
#